data_b381b3fbe04e0eefc573c0f3d01ee8f6
#
_entry.id   b381b3fbe04e0eefc573c0f3d01ee8f6
#
_cell.length_a   1.000
_cell.length_b   1.000
_cell.length_c   1.000
_cell.angle_alpha   90.00
_cell.angle_beta   90.00
_cell.angle_gamma   90.00
#
_symmetry.space_group_name_H-M   'P 1'
#
loop_
_entity.id
_entity.type
_entity.pdbx_description
1 polymer ?
#
loop_
_entity_poly.entity_id
_entity_poly.type
_entity_poly.pdbx_seq_one_letter_code
_entity_poly.pdbx_strand_id
1 'polypeptide(L)'
;MKKTILVLLLIIPLLLLCGCGTNKEKVIIYSAMDEARNQALQQQAKKQFPNIDVKVQAISTGNLAAKIKNEGKNIEADIVLDLETAHMESVKDNFADLSNFDTSIYLDGVNKDKNYLIWVKYTMNLIIDNKYFDEHNLDVPKTYDDLLKKQYKNLIAMPDPKVSGTGYAFFINAVNEMGEEEAVKYFKKLKGNLREFSTSGSGPTNLLKQGEIAIAMGMTAQGVLAINEGYDFDIVELKSGSPYNTTAFGIIKGKENKDSVKEVFNWLLNDFNRYDKENYYPDVILKDQKSNIKNYPTNLTDGKMDGINDMKTKEHLTEVWGKVNG
;
A
#
# COMPACT_ATOMS: atom_id res chain seq x y z
N MET A 1 3.15 -66.28 68.11
CA MET A 1 3.99 -65.51 67.18
C MET A 1 3.05 -64.77 66.30
N LYS A 2 2.73 -63.52 66.55
CA LYS A 2 1.87 -62.64 65.72
C LYS A 2 2.77 -61.64 65.06
N LYS A 3 2.84 -61.66 63.70
CA LYS A 3 3.55 -60.70 62.88
C LYS A 3 2.63 -59.52 62.64
N THR A 4 3.00 -58.39 63.21
CA THR A 4 2.33 -57.09 62.95
C THR A 4 2.89 -56.49 61.67
N ILE A 5 2.06 -56.37 60.65
CA ILE A 5 2.42 -55.71 59.42
C ILE A 5 2.11 -54.19 59.53
N LEU A 6 3.16 -53.39 59.60
CA LEU A 6 3.09 -51.91 59.60
C LEU A 6 2.86 -51.43 58.17
N VAL A 7 1.64 -50.96 57.86
CA VAL A 7 1.33 -50.33 56.58
C VAL A 7 1.71 -48.86 56.70
N LEU A 8 2.82 -48.50 56.03
CA LEU A 8 3.26 -47.12 55.88
C LEU A 8 2.45 -46.44 54.74
N LEU A 9 1.48 -45.63 55.08
CA LEU A 9 0.73 -44.81 54.14
C LEU A 9 1.65 -43.66 53.70
N LEU A 10 2.21 -43.78 52.48
CA LEU A 10 2.90 -42.70 51.80
C LEU A 10 1.85 -41.75 51.23
N ILE A 11 1.60 -40.64 51.90
CA ILE A 11 0.83 -39.52 51.37
C ILE A 11 1.75 -38.78 50.39
N ILE A 12 1.56 -39.04 49.10
CA ILE A 12 2.17 -38.24 48.03
C ILE A 12 1.33 -36.96 47.91
N PRO A 13 1.86 -35.76 48.15
CA PRO A 13 1.15 -34.54 47.84
C PRO A 13 1.10 -34.44 46.30
N LEU A 14 -0.08 -34.60 45.73
CA LEU A 14 -0.38 -34.32 44.34
C LEU A 14 -0.24 -32.82 44.17
N LEU A 15 0.98 -32.36 43.87
CA LEU A 15 1.22 -31.02 43.33
C LEU A 15 0.45 -30.94 41.99
N LEU A 16 -0.76 -30.41 42.08
CA LEU A 16 -1.48 -29.87 40.94
C LEU A 16 -0.58 -28.74 40.35
N LEU A 17 0.31 -29.14 39.45
CA LEU A 17 0.85 -28.22 38.45
C LEU A 17 -0.35 -27.74 37.65
N CYS A 18 -1.05 -26.72 38.16
CA CYS A 18 -1.80 -25.81 37.30
C CYS A 18 -0.79 -25.20 36.33
N GLY A 19 -0.52 -25.90 35.26
CA GLY A 19 0.04 -25.33 34.08
C GLY A 19 -0.96 -24.29 33.59
N CYS A 20 -0.85 -23.05 34.07
CA CYS A 20 -1.39 -21.89 33.40
C CYS A 20 -0.68 -21.78 32.03
N GLY A 21 -1.05 -22.63 31.11
CA GLY A 21 -0.98 -22.30 29.73
C GLY A 21 -1.99 -21.17 29.54
N THR A 22 -1.54 -19.94 29.69
CA THR A 22 -2.34 -18.77 29.29
C THR A 22 -2.67 -18.97 27.84
N ASN A 23 -3.89 -19.46 27.55
CA ASN A 23 -4.42 -19.39 26.19
C ASN A 23 -4.47 -17.91 25.84
N LYS A 24 -3.43 -17.45 25.14
CA LYS A 24 -3.37 -16.07 24.66
C LYS A 24 -4.54 -15.86 23.73
N GLU A 25 -5.23 -14.75 23.90
CA GLU A 25 -6.21 -14.32 22.91
C GLU A 25 -5.53 -14.17 21.56
N LYS A 26 -6.16 -14.67 20.49
CA LYS A 26 -5.63 -14.61 19.14
C LYS A 26 -6.27 -13.45 18.40
N VAL A 27 -5.43 -12.63 17.74
CA VAL A 27 -5.84 -11.59 16.81
C VAL A 27 -5.22 -11.89 15.45
N ILE A 28 -6.06 -12.03 14.42
CA ILE A 28 -5.65 -12.37 13.05
C ILE A 28 -5.74 -11.13 12.18
N ILE A 29 -4.60 -10.77 11.58
CA ILE A 29 -4.48 -9.67 10.62
C ILE A 29 -4.26 -10.26 9.23
N TYR A 30 -5.18 -10.01 8.29
CA TYR A 30 -4.93 -10.25 6.88
C TYR A 30 -4.34 -8.98 6.28
N SER A 31 -3.16 -9.11 5.68
CA SER A 31 -2.37 -7.96 5.23
C SER A 31 -2.00 -8.10 3.75
N ALA A 32 -2.22 -7.00 3.00
CA ALA A 32 -1.75 -6.90 1.62
C ALA A 32 -0.38 -6.21 1.50
N MET A 33 0.28 -5.91 2.62
CA MET A 33 1.65 -5.37 2.65
C MET A 33 2.65 -6.35 2.03
N ASP A 34 3.78 -5.80 1.56
CA ASP A 34 4.93 -6.60 1.15
C ASP A 34 5.55 -7.38 2.33
N GLU A 35 6.44 -8.31 1.99
CA GLU A 35 7.02 -9.23 2.97
C GLU A 35 7.82 -8.51 4.06
N ALA A 36 8.62 -7.50 3.71
CA ALA A 36 9.48 -6.78 4.66
C ALA A 36 8.63 -6.03 5.72
N ARG A 37 7.56 -5.38 5.29
CA ARG A 37 6.61 -4.69 6.17
C ARG A 37 5.83 -5.67 7.05
N ASN A 38 5.39 -6.80 6.50
CA ASN A 38 4.71 -7.86 7.27
C ASN A 38 5.63 -8.48 8.33
N GLN A 39 6.91 -8.69 8.02
CA GLN A 39 7.89 -9.17 8.99
C GLN A 39 8.13 -8.16 10.11
N ALA A 40 8.25 -6.86 9.78
CA ALA A 40 8.38 -5.80 10.76
C ALA A 40 7.15 -5.73 11.68
N LEU A 41 5.94 -5.81 11.12
CA LEU A 41 4.69 -5.86 11.86
C LEU A 41 4.65 -7.02 12.83
N GLN A 42 4.93 -8.24 12.36
CA GLN A 42 4.92 -9.45 13.19
C GLN A 42 5.94 -9.37 14.34
N GLN A 43 7.14 -8.84 14.06
CA GLN A 43 8.19 -8.70 15.08
C GLN A 43 7.83 -7.66 16.15
N GLN A 44 7.28 -6.52 15.75
CA GLN A 44 6.89 -5.46 16.68
C GLN A 44 5.65 -5.86 17.49
N ALA A 45 4.64 -6.45 16.85
CA ALA A 45 3.45 -6.96 17.55
C ALA A 45 3.81 -7.99 18.64
N LYS A 46 4.76 -8.89 18.35
CA LYS A 46 5.23 -9.88 19.33
C LYS A 46 5.89 -9.24 20.56
N LYS A 47 6.56 -8.10 20.37
CA LYS A 47 7.19 -7.34 21.48
C LYS A 47 6.14 -6.55 22.27
N GLN A 48 5.22 -5.92 21.56
CA GLN A 48 4.20 -5.05 22.14
C GLN A 48 3.15 -5.84 22.93
N PHE A 49 2.77 -7.03 22.42
CA PHE A 49 1.69 -7.83 22.98
C PHE A 49 2.16 -9.20 23.48
N PRO A 50 2.83 -9.27 24.66
CA PRO A 50 3.30 -10.55 25.19
C PRO A 50 2.14 -11.50 25.56
N ASN A 51 0.93 -10.97 25.79
CA ASN A 51 -0.25 -11.73 26.21
C ASN A 51 -1.29 -11.95 25.09
N ILE A 52 -1.10 -11.34 23.89
CA ILE A 52 -1.95 -11.54 22.71
C ILE A 52 -1.13 -12.25 21.63
N ASP A 53 -1.70 -13.29 21.02
CA ASP A 53 -1.09 -13.98 19.87
C ASP A 53 -1.52 -13.32 18.56
N VAL A 54 -0.79 -12.27 18.15
CA VAL A 54 -1.03 -11.58 16.88
C VAL A 54 -0.47 -12.39 15.73
N LYS A 55 -1.32 -12.77 14.78
CA LYS A 55 -0.96 -13.52 13.57
C LYS A 55 -1.15 -12.67 12.33
N VAL A 56 -0.09 -12.44 11.58
CA VAL A 56 -0.13 -11.74 10.30
C VAL A 56 -0.12 -12.76 9.17
N GLN A 57 -1.11 -12.69 8.28
CA GLN A 57 -1.21 -13.52 7.08
C GLN A 57 -1.18 -12.64 5.85
N ALA A 58 -0.15 -12.81 5.02
CA ALA A 58 -0.01 -12.09 3.76
C ALA A 58 -0.97 -12.64 2.70
N ILE A 59 -1.76 -11.74 2.09
CA ILE A 59 -2.71 -12.08 1.02
C ILE A 59 -2.66 -10.93 0.01
N SER A 60 -2.53 -11.24 -1.29
CA SER A 60 -2.55 -10.20 -2.31
C SER A 60 -3.88 -9.45 -2.34
N THR A 61 -3.84 -8.16 -2.65
CA THR A 61 -4.99 -7.22 -2.63
C THR A 61 -6.25 -7.80 -3.30
N GLY A 62 -6.14 -8.31 -4.52
CA GLY A 62 -7.30 -8.87 -5.24
C GLY A 62 -7.87 -10.12 -4.57
N ASN A 63 -7.00 -11.03 -4.10
CA ASN A 63 -7.43 -12.25 -3.40
C ASN A 63 -8.05 -11.92 -2.04
N LEU A 64 -7.52 -10.92 -1.33
CA LEU A 64 -8.06 -10.46 -0.06
C LEU A 64 -9.47 -9.86 -0.24
N ALA A 65 -9.64 -8.98 -1.23
CA ALA A 65 -10.96 -8.42 -1.55
C ALA A 65 -11.98 -9.50 -1.93
N ALA A 66 -11.58 -10.46 -2.78
CA ALA A 66 -12.45 -11.58 -3.16
C ALA A 66 -12.82 -12.45 -1.95
N LYS A 67 -11.86 -12.72 -1.05
CA LYS A 67 -12.10 -13.48 0.18
C LYS A 67 -13.09 -12.76 1.09
N ILE A 68 -12.93 -11.45 1.31
CA ILE A 68 -13.85 -10.65 2.11
C ILE A 68 -15.25 -10.65 1.49
N LYS A 69 -15.35 -10.48 0.17
CA LYS A 69 -16.63 -10.51 -0.56
C LYS A 69 -17.37 -11.84 -0.40
N ASN A 70 -16.65 -12.96 -0.40
CA ASN A 70 -17.22 -14.30 -0.34
C ASN A 70 -17.59 -14.73 1.09
N GLU A 71 -16.75 -14.41 2.09
CA GLU A 71 -16.90 -14.87 3.48
C GLU A 71 -17.61 -13.84 4.36
N GLY A 72 -17.58 -12.55 3.96
CA GLY A 72 -18.20 -11.45 4.70
C GLY A 72 -17.68 -11.37 6.14
N LYS A 73 -18.58 -11.13 7.09
CA LYS A 73 -18.26 -11.07 8.52
C LYS A 73 -17.79 -12.40 9.13
N ASN A 74 -17.94 -13.52 8.39
CA ASN A 74 -17.51 -14.84 8.86
C ASN A 74 -16.04 -15.13 8.54
N ILE A 75 -15.36 -14.22 7.84
CA ILE A 75 -13.93 -14.33 7.56
C ILE A 75 -13.14 -14.51 8.86
N GLU A 76 -12.09 -15.33 8.83
CA GLU A 76 -11.27 -15.62 10.02
C GLU A 76 -10.54 -14.39 10.55
N ALA A 77 -10.17 -13.43 9.68
CA ALA A 77 -9.50 -12.22 10.07
C ALA A 77 -10.32 -11.39 11.07
N ASP A 78 -9.63 -10.77 12.01
CA ASP A 78 -10.18 -9.73 12.89
C ASP A 78 -9.92 -8.34 12.29
N ILE A 79 -8.74 -8.14 11.68
CA ILE A 79 -8.31 -6.87 11.06
C ILE A 79 -7.84 -7.14 9.63
N VAL A 80 -8.17 -6.24 8.72
CA VAL A 80 -7.62 -6.18 7.36
C VAL A 80 -6.71 -4.96 7.28
N LEU A 81 -5.52 -5.13 6.69
CA LEU A 81 -4.48 -4.11 6.61
C LEU A 81 -3.94 -3.96 5.18
N ASP A 82 -3.75 -2.71 4.77
CA ASP A 82 -3.13 -2.33 3.48
C ASP A 82 -3.90 -2.79 2.23
N LEU A 83 -5.23 -2.91 2.33
CA LEU A 83 -6.08 -3.19 1.19
C LEU A 83 -6.23 -1.93 0.33
N GLU A 84 -5.99 -2.01 -0.99
CA GLU A 84 -6.21 -0.88 -1.91
C GLU A 84 -7.62 -0.30 -1.71
N THR A 85 -7.71 1.03 -1.59
CA THR A 85 -8.95 1.69 -1.16
C THR A 85 -10.12 1.43 -2.09
N ALA A 86 -9.91 1.29 -3.41
CA ALA A 86 -10.98 0.92 -4.34
C ALA A 86 -11.59 -0.46 -4.01
N HIS A 87 -10.75 -1.42 -3.64
CA HIS A 87 -11.21 -2.73 -3.17
C HIS A 87 -11.89 -2.63 -1.80
N MET A 88 -11.33 -1.83 -0.88
CA MET A 88 -11.93 -1.58 0.43
C MET A 88 -13.34 -1.01 0.29
N GLU A 89 -13.53 0.00 -0.57
CA GLU A 89 -14.83 0.59 -0.88
C GLU A 89 -15.85 -0.47 -1.37
N SER A 90 -15.42 -1.39 -2.21
CA SER A 90 -16.30 -2.43 -2.77
C SER A 90 -16.78 -3.45 -1.74
N VAL A 91 -16.13 -3.54 -0.58
CA VAL A 91 -16.43 -4.53 0.48
C VAL A 91 -16.67 -3.87 1.85
N LYS A 92 -16.77 -2.55 1.94
CA LYS A 92 -16.79 -1.77 3.19
C LYS A 92 -17.91 -2.14 4.16
N ASP A 93 -19.03 -2.65 3.67
CA ASP A 93 -20.15 -3.09 4.51
C ASP A 93 -19.81 -4.27 5.43
N ASN A 94 -18.69 -4.96 5.15
CA ASN A 94 -18.15 -6.03 5.99
C ASN A 94 -17.27 -5.51 7.13
N PHE A 95 -17.05 -4.21 7.24
CA PHE A 95 -16.23 -3.59 8.27
C PHE A 95 -17.06 -2.89 9.34
N ALA A 96 -16.48 -2.81 10.53
CA ALA A 96 -17.10 -2.14 11.67
C ALA A 96 -17.06 -0.62 11.54
N ASP A 97 -17.94 0.06 12.28
CA ASP A 97 -17.89 1.52 12.46
C ASP A 97 -16.71 1.87 13.39
N LEU A 98 -15.79 2.67 12.91
CA LEU A 98 -14.56 3.07 13.60
C LEU A 98 -14.67 4.47 14.26
N SER A 99 -15.86 5.05 14.31
CA SER A 99 -16.07 6.42 14.85
C SER A 99 -15.67 6.58 16.31
N ASN A 100 -15.53 5.48 17.06
CA ASN A 100 -15.10 5.49 18.45
C ASN A 100 -13.57 5.47 18.63
N PHE A 101 -12.79 5.37 17.54
CA PHE A 101 -11.33 5.42 17.59
C PHE A 101 -10.85 6.87 17.40
N ASP A 102 -9.80 7.25 18.16
CA ASP A 102 -9.20 8.57 18.00
C ASP A 102 -8.36 8.62 16.73
N THR A 103 -8.87 9.33 15.73
CA THR A 103 -8.20 9.53 14.43
C THR A 103 -7.53 10.89 14.30
N SER A 104 -7.36 11.63 15.41
CA SER A 104 -6.79 12.99 15.45
C SER A 104 -5.35 13.08 14.93
N ILE A 105 -4.65 11.93 14.84
CA ILE A 105 -3.31 11.85 14.26
C ILE A 105 -3.26 12.13 12.75
N TYR A 106 -4.39 11.95 12.04
CA TYR A 106 -4.44 12.19 10.59
C TYR A 106 -4.56 13.67 10.25
N LEU A 107 -4.07 14.03 9.06
CA LEU A 107 -4.41 15.31 8.45
C LEU A 107 -5.90 15.39 8.15
N ASP A 108 -6.44 16.60 8.17
CA ASP A 108 -7.86 16.82 7.89
C ASP A 108 -8.20 16.37 6.47
N GLY A 109 -9.32 15.67 6.32
CA GLY A 109 -9.84 15.20 5.03
C GLY A 109 -9.18 13.92 4.48
N VAL A 110 -8.21 13.32 5.17
CA VAL A 110 -7.61 12.03 4.77
C VAL A 110 -8.63 10.91 4.87
N ASN A 111 -9.28 10.77 6.03
CA ASN A 111 -10.33 9.76 6.23
C ASN A 111 -11.70 10.34 5.91
N LYS A 112 -12.42 9.71 4.99
CA LYS A 112 -13.74 10.16 4.52
C LYS A 112 -14.86 9.14 4.82
N ASP A 113 -14.50 7.93 5.22
CA ASP A 113 -15.44 6.86 5.58
C ASP A 113 -15.25 6.48 7.05
N LYS A 114 -16.30 5.96 7.66
CA LYS A 114 -16.32 5.52 9.06
C LYS A 114 -15.98 4.03 9.23
N ASN A 115 -15.98 3.25 8.15
CA ASN A 115 -15.78 1.81 8.21
C ASN A 115 -14.33 1.39 7.98
N TYR A 116 -13.47 2.32 7.53
CA TYR A 116 -12.04 2.09 7.36
C TYR A 116 -11.26 3.39 7.50
N LEU A 117 -9.96 3.28 7.74
CA LEU A 117 -9.02 4.39 7.77
C LEU A 117 -7.96 4.20 6.69
N ILE A 118 -7.45 5.32 6.16
CA ILE A 118 -6.35 5.27 5.19
C ILE A 118 -5.08 4.79 5.89
N TRP A 119 -4.44 3.78 5.27
CA TRP A 119 -3.19 3.21 5.77
C TRP A 119 -1.98 3.84 5.13
N VAL A 120 -1.92 3.86 3.80
CA VAL A 120 -0.83 4.44 3.02
C VAL A 120 -1.40 5.33 1.92
N LYS A 121 -0.74 6.43 1.66
CA LYS A 121 -0.75 7.13 0.37
C LYS A 121 0.60 6.89 -0.28
N TYR A 122 0.63 6.64 -1.57
CA TYR A 122 1.86 6.53 -2.35
C TYR A 122 1.71 7.22 -3.69
N THR A 123 2.71 8.03 -4.02
CA THR A 123 2.72 8.88 -5.21
C THR A 123 3.48 8.24 -6.36
N MET A 124 3.16 8.69 -7.56
CA MET A 124 3.83 8.32 -8.80
C MET A 124 4.39 9.58 -9.45
N ASN A 125 5.60 9.46 -10.00
CA ASN A 125 6.28 10.55 -10.69
C ASN A 125 7.07 10.02 -11.90
N LEU A 126 7.66 10.93 -12.64
CA LEU A 126 8.70 10.55 -13.58
C LEU A 126 10.00 10.33 -12.81
N ILE A 127 10.73 9.29 -13.16
CA ILE A 127 12.08 9.03 -12.68
C ILE A 127 12.96 9.14 -13.90
N ILE A 128 13.93 10.05 -13.89
CA ILE A 128 14.81 10.32 -15.04
C ILE A 128 16.25 9.94 -14.73
N ASP A 129 16.98 9.51 -15.75
CA ASP A 129 18.44 9.25 -15.69
C ASP A 129 19.18 10.54 -16.03
N ASN A 130 19.72 11.24 -15.01
CA ASN A 130 20.44 12.50 -15.16
C ASN A 130 21.60 12.38 -16.11
N LYS A 131 22.39 11.33 -15.99
CA LYS A 131 23.55 11.08 -16.85
C LYS A 131 23.13 11.01 -18.33
N TYR A 132 22.09 10.24 -18.65
CA TYR A 132 21.59 10.14 -20.01
C TYR A 132 21.07 11.48 -20.53
N PHE A 133 20.36 12.23 -19.70
CA PHE A 133 19.86 13.56 -20.06
C PHE A 133 20.98 14.55 -20.37
N ASP A 134 22.02 14.59 -19.54
CA ASP A 134 23.18 15.46 -19.74
C ASP A 134 23.98 15.08 -21.00
N GLU A 135 24.26 13.79 -21.19
CA GLU A 135 25.02 13.30 -22.37
C GLU A 135 24.32 13.57 -23.70
N HIS A 136 22.97 13.62 -23.70
CA HIS A 136 22.18 13.81 -24.91
C HIS A 136 21.54 15.20 -25.00
N ASN A 137 21.83 16.11 -24.07
CA ASN A 137 21.26 17.46 -23.96
C ASN A 137 19.73 17.45 -24.07
N LEU A 138 19.06 16.59 -23.29
CA LEU A 138 17.62 16.49 -23.25
C LEU A 138 17.02 17.48 -22.26
N ASP A 139 15.90 18.12 -22.64
CA ASP A 139 15.10 18.93 -21.72
C ASP A 139 14.40 18.00 -20.70
N VAL A 140 14.32 18.40 -19.44
CA VAL A 140 13.51 17.70 -18.44
C VAL A 140 12.02 17.93 -18.70
N PRO A 141 11.20 16.88 -18.91
CA PRO A 141 9.76 17.04 -19.18
C PRO A 141 9.04 17.58 -17.93
N LYS A 142 8.14 18.55 -18.13
CA LYS A 142 7.36 19.20 -17.07
C LYS A 142 5.85 18.98 -17.22
N THR A 143 5.39 18.53 -18.36
CA THR A 143 3.98 18.31 -18.68
C THR A 143 3.79 16.98 -19.40
N TYR A 144 2.56 16.50 -19.45
CA TYR A 144 2.20 15.36 -20.30
C TYR A 144 2.60 15.61 -21.76
N ASP A 145 2.36 16.83 -22.30
CA ASP A 145 2.69 17.16 -23.67
C ASP A 145 4.20 17.12 -23.96
N ASP A 146 5.03 17.44 -22.97
CA ASP A 146 6.48 17.35 -23.14
C ASP A 146 6.93 15.91 -23.46
N LEU A 147 6.27 14.91 -22.87
CA LEU A 147 6.59 13.49 -23.12
C LEU A 147 6.30 13.06 -24.57
N LEU A 148 5.54 13.85 -25.35
CA LEU A 148 5.27 13.60 -26.76
C LEU A 148 6.40 14.12 -27.69
N LYS A 149 7.38 14.87 -27.17
CA LYS A 149 8.50 15.39 -27.97
C LYS A 149 9.32 14.24 -28.56
N LYS A 150 9.72 14.41 -29.84
CA LYS A 150 10.48 13.37 -30.57
C LYS A 150 11.81 12.97 -29.91
N GLN A 151 12.41 13.86 -29.13
CA GLN A 151 13.65 13.60 -28.41
C GLN A 151 13.54 12.43 -27.42
N TYR A 152 12.33 12.09 -26.96
CA TYR A 152 12.08 10.98 -26.02
C TYR A 152 11.66 9.68 -26.73
N LYS A 153 11.79 9.61 -28.04
CA LYS A 153 11.38 8.43 -28.80
C LYS A 153 12.09 7.18 -28.30
N ASN A 154 11.32 6.16 -27.89
CA ASN A 154 11.79 4.89 -27.36
C ASN A 154 12.60 5.00 -26.03
N LEU A 155 12.45 6.12 -25.31
CA LEU A 155 13.15 6.39 -24.05
C LEU A 155 12.24 6.35 -22.82
N ILE A 156 10.95 6.11 -22.99
CA ILE A 156 9.96 6.12 -21.90
C ILE A 156 9.44 4.70 -21.69
N ALA A 157 9.25 4.30 -20.45
CA ALA A 157 8.41 3.15 -20.11
C ALA A 157 7.34 3.55 -19.09
N MET A 158 6.17 2.92 -19.21
CA MET A 158 5.03 3.12 -18.32
C MET A 158 4.39 1.77 -18.00
N PRO A 159 3.88 1.54 -16.76
CA PRO A 159 3.10 0.34 -16.49
C PRO A 159 1.77 0.36 -17.24
N ASP A 160 1.31 -0.80 -17.73
CA ASP A 160 -0.01 -0.90 -18.39
C ASP A 160 -1.14 -0.66 -17.37
N PRO A 161 -2.00 0.34 -17.57
CA PRO A 161 -3.15 0.65 -16.71
C PRO A 161 -4.11 -0.52 -16.49
N LYS A 162 -4.17 -1.47 -17.40
CA LYS A 162 -5.05 -2.64 -17.29
C LYS A 162 -4.61 -3.61 -16.19
N VAL A 163 -3.31 -3.70 -15.94
CA VAL A 163 -2.72 -4.71 -15.04
C VAL A 163 -1.94 -4.13 -13.87
N SER A 164 -1.71 -2.82 -13.87
CA SER A 164 -0.94 -2.12 -12.83
C SER A 164 -1.70 -0.93 -12.25
N GLY A 165 -1.81 -0.90 -10.93
CA GLY A 165 -2.36 0.26 -10.19
C GLY A 165 -1.55 1.54 -10.42
N THR A 166 -0.22 1.44 -10.58
CA THR A 166 0.65 2.57 -10.95
C THR A 166 0.31 3.12 -12.33
N GLY A 167 0.15 2.25 -13.32
CA GLY A 167 -0.28 2.66 -14.66
C GLY A 167 -1.69 3.27 -14.65
N TYR A 168 -2.61 2.65 -13.93
CA TYR A 168 -3.97 3.16 -13.77
C TYR A 168 -3.99 4.56 -13.14
N ALA A 169 -3.15 4.83 -12.14
CA ALA A 169 -3.07 6.15 -11.52
C ALA A 169 -2.62 7.24 -12.51
N PHE A 170 -1.64 6.98 -13.37
CA PHE A 170 -1.27 7.90 -14.44
C PHE A 170 -2.42 8.12 -15.45
N PHE A 171 -3.15 7.05 -15.78
CA PHE A 171 -4.25 7.14 -16.74
C PHE A 171 -5.42 7.97 -16.20
N ILE A 172 -5.90 7.68 -14.98
CA ILE A 172 -7.00 8.43 -14.38
C ILE A 172 -6.62 9.88 -14.10
N ASN A 173 -5.37 10.17 -13.71
CA ASN A 173 -4.90 11.54 -13.57
C ASN A 173 -4.99 12.29 -14.89
N ALA A 174 -4.53 11.70 -15.99
CA ALA A 174 -4.64 12.31 -17.32
C ALA A 174 -6.10 12.49 -17.76
N VAL A 175 -6.98 11.52 -17.47
CA VAL A 175 -8.43 11.65 -17.74
C VAL A 175 -9.03 12.82 -16.96
N ASN A 176 -8.67 13.00 -15.69
CA ASN A 176 -9.17 14.11 -14.87
C ASN A 176 -8.57 15.46 -15.27
N GLU A 177 -7.38 15.48 -15.90
CA GLU A 177 -6.76 16.71 -16.39
C GLU A 177 -7.31 17.17 -17.74
N MET A 178 -7.49 16.26 -18.69
CA MET A 178 -7.78 16.63 -20.08
C MET A 178 -9.10 16.04 -20.64
N GLY A 179 -9.80 15.22 -19.86
CA GLY A 179 -10.98 14.50 -20.30
C GLY A 179 -10.65 13.16 -20.97
N GLU A 180 -11.63 12.25 -20.97
CA GLU A 180 -11.45 10.85 -21.39
C GLU A 180 -11.01 10.71 -22.85
N GLU A 181 -11.67 11.44 -23.78
CA GLU A 181 -11.37 11.36 -25.22
C GLU A 181 -9.95 11.85 -25.52
N GLU A 182 -9.56 12.98 -24.93
CA GLU A 182 -8.23 13.55 -25.15
C GLU A 182 -7.15 12.72 -24.47
N ALA A 183 -7.41 12.12 -23.30
CA ALA A 183 -6.49 11.19 -22.66
C ALA A 183 -6.22 9.96 -23.54
N VAL A 184 -7.25 9.37 -24.15
CA VAL A 184 -7.07 8.26 -25.11
C VAL A 184 -6.22 8.69 -26.31
N LYS A 185 -6.49 9.87 -26.88
CA LYS A 185 -5.68 10.41 -28.00
C LYS A 185 -4.23 10.66 -27.58
N TYR A 186 -4.04 11.19 -26.36
CA TYR A 186 -2.73 11.44 -25.79
C TYR A 186 -1.91 10.15 -25.67
N PHE A 187 -2.47 9.10 -25.02
CA PHE A 187 -1.73 7.84 -24.84
C PHE A 187 -1.49 7.09 -26.15
N LYS A 188 -2.37 7.21 -27.14
CA LYS A 188 -2.08 6.73 -28.51
C LYS A 188 -0.85 7.40 -29.12
N LYS A 189 -0.67 8.71 -28.91
CA LYS A 189 0.52 9.43 -29.36
C LYS A 189 1.74 9.06 -28.54
N LEU A 190 1.61 9.01 -27.20
CA LEU A 190 2.69 8.65 -26.28
C LEU A 190 3.28 7.28 -26.59
N LYS A 191 2.45 6.33 -27.03
CA LYS A 191 2.90 4.99 -27.47
C LYS A 191 4.03 5.05 -28.49
N GLY A 192 4.11 6.10 -29.32
CA GLY A 192 5.21 6.32 -30.26
C GLY A 192 6.57 6.64 -29.61
N ASN A 193 6.57 7.10 -28.36
CA ASN A 193 7.76 7.41 -27.57
C ASN A 193 8.07 6.33 -26.51
N LEU A 194 7.12 5.42 -26.26
CA LEU A 194 7.34 4.34 -25.30
C LEU A 194 8.26 3.27 -25.86
N ARG A 195 9.16 2.79 -25.03
CA ARG A 195 9.85 1.51 -25.19
C ARG A 195 8.86 0.37 -25.06
N GLU A 196 8.04 0.41 -23.98
CA GLU A 196 7.01 -0.57 -23.70
C GLU A 196 5.96 -0.07 -22.69
N PHE A 197 4.83 -0.79 -22.66
CA PHE A 197 3.96 -0.87 -21.50
C PHE A 197 4.35 -2.09 -20.67
N SER A 198 4.89 -1.89 -19.47
CA SER A 198 5.31 -2.99 -18.61
C SER A 198 4.12 -3.66 -17.89
N THR A 199 4.24 -4.94 -17.59
CA THR A 199 3.21 -5.73 -16.89
C THR A 199 3.17 -5.54 -15.38
N SER A 200 4.12 -4.77 -14.82
CA SER A 200 4.21 -4.49 -13.38
C SER A 200 4.52 -3.04 -13.09
N GLY A 201 4.10 -2.54 -11.91
CA GLY A 201 4.40 -1.19 -11.47
C GLY A 201 5.89 -0.88 -11.32
N SER A 202 6.73 -1.89 -11.07
CA SER A 202 8.18 -1.77 -10.93
C SER A 202 8.95 -1.90 -12.25
N GLY A 203 8.29 -2.38 -13.31
CA GLY A 203 8.94 -2.60 -14.62
C GLY A 203 9.71 -1.39 -15.15
N PRO A 204 9.10 -0.20 -15.23
CA PRO A 204 9.79 0.99 -15.74
C PRO A 204 11.05 1.35 -14.94
N THR A 205 10.99 1.33 -13.62
CA THR A 205 12.16 1.64 -12.78
C THR A 205 13.27 0.59 -12.97
N ASN A 206 12.93 -0.68 -13.19
CA ASN A 206 13.90 -1.72 -13.49
C ASN A 206 14.58 -1.50 -14.85
N LEU A 207 13.81 -1.15 -15.90
CA LEU A 207 14.37 -0.79 -17.22
C LEU A 207 15.28 0.43 -17.14
N LEU A 208 14.91 1.44 -16.33
CA LEU A 208 15.75 2.61 -16.10
C LEU A 208 17.08 2.21 -15.42
N LYS A 209 17.05 1.37 -14.39
CA LYS A 209 18.27 0.85 -13.71
C LYS A 209 19.16 0.04 -14.66
N GLN A 210 18.60 -0.59 -15.69
CA GLN A 210 19.32 -1.34 -16.71
C GLN A 210 19.86 -0.45 -17.83
N GLY A 211 19.51 0.85 -17.84
CA GLY A 211 19.90 1.80 -18.91
C GLY A 211 19.16 1.58 -20.23
N GLU A 212 18.02 0.86 -20.22
CA GLU A 212 17.25 0.60 -21.44
C GLU A 212 16.33 1.75 -21.83
N ILE A 213 16.05 2.66 -20.88
CA ILE A 213 15.23 3.87 -21.05
C ILE A 213 15.86 5.02 -20.27
N ALA A 214 15.40 6.24 -20.51
CA ALA A 214 15.83 7.43 -19.79
C ALA A 214 14.73 8.05 -18.91
N ILE A 215 13.47 7.64 -19.08
CA ILE A 215 12.32 8.12 -18.32
C ILE A 215 11.46 6.92 -17.90
N ALA A 216 11.30 6.71 -16.60
CA ALA A 216 10.31 5.78 -16.07
C ALA A 216 9.11 6.54 -15.51
N MET A 217 7.91 6.19 -15.94
CA MET A 217 6.67 6.58 -15.25
C MET A 217 6.43 5.56 -14.13
N GLY A 218 6.76 5.89 -12.89
CA GLY A 218 6.87 4.89 -11.83
C GLY A 218 6.48 5.40 -10.44
N MET A 219 6.59 4.52 -9.45
CA MET A 219 6.35 4.88 -8.05
C MET A 219 7.52 5.72 -7.53
N THR A 220 7.22 6.85 -6.90
CA THR A 220 8.22 7.74 -6.29
C THR A 220 9.16 6.99 -5.35
N ALA A 221 8.61 6.14 -4.49
CA ALA A 221 9.41 5.36 -3.54
C ALA A 221 10.45 4.44 -4.22
N GLN A 222 10.13 3.87 -5.37
CA GLN A 222 11.07 3.01 -6.11
C GLN A 222 12.20 3.83 -6.75
N GLY A 223 11.89 5.02 -7.26
CA GLY A 223 12.90 5.95 -7.77
C GLY A 223 13.84 6.40 -6.66
N VAL A 224 13.29 6.78 -5.51
CA VAL A 224 14.07 7.19 -4.33
C VAL A 224 14.95 6.05 -3.81
N LEU A 225 14.43 4.82 -3.81
CA LEU A 225 15.24 3.65 -3.44
C LEU A 225 16.45 3.49 -4.38
N ALA A 226 16.25 3.62 -5.69
CA ALA A 226 17.32 3.56 -6.67
C ALA A 226 18.36 4.70 -6.46
N ILE A 227 17.91 5.93 -6.18
CA ILE A 227 18.79 7.06 -5.83
C ILE A 227 19.62 6.72 -4.58
N ASN A 228 19.03 6.13 -3.55
CA ASN A 228 19.72 5.73 -2.32
C ASN A 228 20.68 4.54 -2.53
N GLU A 229 20.45 3.74 -3.58
CA GLU A 229 21.38 2.68 -4.04
C GLU A 229 22.56 3.23 -4.87
N GLY A 230 22.55 4.53 -5.20
CA GLY A 230 23.65 5.22 -5.89
C GLY A 230 23.41 5.44 -7.39
N TYR A 231 22.19 5.21 -7.90
CA TYR A 231 21.85 5.62 -9.27
C TYR A 231 21.72 7.14 -9.36
N ASP A 232 22.21 7.72 -10.44
CA ASP A 232 22.10 9.15 -10.72
C ASP A 232 20.77 9.48 -11.38
N PHE A 233 19.70 9.36 -10.58
CA PHE A 233 18.32 9.61 -10.99
C PHE A 233 17.72 10.81 -10.28
N ASP A 234 16.72 11.44 -10.91
CA ASP A 234 15.89 12.46 -10.29
C ASP A 234 14.41 12.07 -10.33
N ILE A 235 13.68 12.56 -9.33
CA ILE A 235 12.21 12.51 -9.30
C ILE A 235 11.65 13.80 -9.87
N VAL A 236 10.88 13.70 -10.94
CA VAL A 236 10.30 14.86 -11.62
C VAL A 236 8.78 14.82 -11.52
N GLU A 237 8.23 15.80 -10.81
CA GLU A 237 6.80 16.04 -10.76
C GLU A 237 6.31 16.76 -12.01
N LEU A 238 5.22 16.28 -12.60
CA LEU A 238 4.52 16.99 -13.66
C LEU A 238 3.71 18.18 -13.10
N LYS A 239 3.49 19.22 -13.92
CA LYS A 239 2.67 20.38 -13.52
C LYS A 239 1.23 20.03 -13.14
N SER A 240 0.72 18.89 -13.56
CA SER A 240 -0.57 18.32 -13.17
C SER A 240 -0.58 17.74 -11.75
N GLY A 241 0.54 17.78 -11.06
CA GLY A 241 0.75 17.11 -9.78
C GLY A 241 1.10 15.63 -9.91
N SER A 242 1.44 15.03 -8.80
CA SER A 242 1.79 13.61 -8.68
C SER A 242 0.52 12.76 -8.62
N PRO A 243 0.26 11.86 -9.58
CA PRO A 243 -0.76 10.84 -9.40
C PRO A 243 -0.49 10.07 -8.10
N TYR A 244 -1.54 9.63 -7.43
CA TYR A 244 -1.39 8.84 -6.20
C TYR A 244 -2.47 7.77 -6.09
N ASN A 245 -2.22 6.79 -5.23
CA ASN A 245 -3.21 5.83 -4.79
C ASN A 245 -3.12 5.69 -3.28
N THR A 246 -4.14 5.08 -2.68
CA THR A 246 -4.22 4.86 -1.23
C THR A 246 -4.57 3.41 -0.93
N THR A 247 -4.14 2.97 0.23
CA THR A 247 -4.60 1.73 0.86
C THR A 247 -5.28 2.04 2.18
N ALA A 248 -6.04 1.09 2.69
CA ALA A 248 -6.86 1.26 3.87
C ALA A 248 -6.75 0.07 4.81
N PHE A 249 -7.18 0.27 6.06
CA PHE A 249 -7.29 -0.78 7.05
C PHE A 249 -8.57 -0.61 7.88
N GLY A 250 -9.04 -1.72 8.43
CA GLY A 250 -10.27 -1.72 9.22
C GLY A 250 -10.46 -3.00 10.02
N ILE A 251 -11.41 -2.99 10.95
CA ILE A 251 -11.83 -4.14 11.74
C ILE A 251 -12.99 -4.81 11.04
N ILE A 252 -12.98 -6.13 10.93
CA ILE A 252 -14.12 -6.90 10.39
C ILE A 252 -15.31 -6.75 11.35
N LYS A 253 -16.49 -6.52 10.76
CA LYS A 253 -17.74 -6.28 11.48
C LYS A 253 -18.08 -7.41 12.46
N GLY A 254 -18.34 -7.04 13.73
CA GLY A 254 -18.58 -7.98 14.83
C GLY A 254 -17.33 -8.39 15.60
N LYS A 255 -16.12 -8.05 15.11
CA LYS A 255 -14.86 -8.28 15.81
C LYS A 255 -14.42 -7.10 16.68
N GLU A 256 -15.01 -5.91 16.46
CA GLU A 256 -14.75 -4.67 17.19
C GLU A 256 -15.10 -4.72 18.67
N ASN A 257 -15.82 -5.75 19.12
CA ASN A 257 -16.19 -5.94 20.53
C ASN A 257 -15.13 -6.67 21.35
N LYS A 258 -14.12 -7.29 20.72
CA LYS A 258 -13.02 -7.97 21.41
C LYS A 258 -11.99 -6.95 21.88
N ASP A 259 -11.66 -6.95 23.18
CA ASP A 259 -10.71 -6.00 23.75
C ASP A 259 -9.30 -6.15 23.14
N SER A 260 -8.86 -7.39 22.91
CA SER A 260 -7.59 -7.67 22.23
C SER A 260 -7.53 -7.09 20.80
N VAL A 261 -8.65 -7.11 20.06
CA VAL A 261 -8.73 -6.52 18.71
C VAL A 261 -8.66 -5.00 18.78
N LYS A 262 -9.36 -4.37 19.72
CA LYS A 262 -9.29 -2.91 19.95
C LYS A 262 -7.86 -2.47 20.30
N GLU A 263 -7.20 -3.21 21.20
CA GLU A 263 -5.85 -2.90 21.65
C GLU A 263 -4.85 -2.97 20.48
N VAL A 264 -4.90 -4.05 19.70
CA VAL A 264 -4.05 -4.22 18.51
C VAL A 264 -4.37 -3.16 17.45
N PHE A 265 -5.64 -2.85 17.21
CA PHE A 265 -6.04 -1.84 16.22
C PHE A 265 -5.58 -0.44 16.63
N ASN A 266 -5.71 -0.05 17.91
CA ASN A 266 -5.20 1.22 18.42
C ASN A 266 -3.68 1.34 18.26
N TRP A 267 -2.95 0.27 18.51
CA TRP A 267 -1.51 0.25 18.29
C TRP A 267 -1.16 0.36 16.80
N LEU A 268 -1.88 -0.35 15.93
CA LEU A 268 -1.72 -0.19 14.48
C LEU A 268 -1.96 1.26 14.06
N LEU A 269 -3.05 1.86 14.54
CA LEU A 269 -3.46 3.22 14.21
C LEU A 269 -2.41 4.25 14.63
N ASN A 270 -1.84 4.13 15.82
CA ASN A 270 -1.00 5.18 16.41
C ASN A 270 0.50 4.91 16.24
N ASP A 271 0.96 3.71 16.61
CA ASP A 271 2.39 3.42 16.72
C ASP A 271 2.95 2.79 15.45
N PHE A 272 2.37 1.68 14.99
CA PHE A 272 2.89 0.99 13.81
C PHE A 272 2.65 1.79 12.53
N ASN A 273 1.56 2.56 12.44
CA ASN A 273 1.31 3.46 11.32
C ASN A 273 2.44 4.49 11.17
N ARG A 274 2.87 5.13 12.27
CA ARG A 274 4.01 6.06 12.25
C ARG A 274 5.31 5.38 11.83
N TYR A 275 5.60 4.22 12.41
CA TYR A 275 6.78 3.44 12.04
C TYR A 275 6.80 3.08 10.54
N ASP A 276 5.65 2.67 10.00
CA ASP A 276 5.50 2.31 8.58
C ASP A 276 5.78 3.51 7.67
N LYS A 277 5.29 4.72 8.03
CA LYS A 277 5.54 5.96 7.28
C LYS A 277 7.00 6.40 7.38
N GLU A 278 7.60 6.27 8.55
CA GLU A 278 8.99 6.66 8.76
C GLU A 278 9.98 5.81 7.95
N ASN A 279 9.65 4.55 7.69
CA ASN A 279 10.60 3.59 7.14
C ASN A 279 10.29 3.08 5.73
N TYR A 280 9.02 3.18 5.27
CA TYR A 280 8.62 2.57 4.00
C TYR A 280 7.85 3.51 3.06
N TYR A 281 6.83 4.21 3.54
CA TYR A 281 5.95 5.03 2.70
C TYR A 281 5.75 6.42 3.31
N PRO A 282 6.66 7.37 3.03
CA PRO A 282 6.71 8.65 3.70
C PRO A 282 5.75 9.70 3.15
N ASP A 283 4.92 9.41 2.14
CA ASP A 283 3.89 10.34 1.67
C ASP A 283 2.98 10.74 2.83
N VAL A 284 2.82 12.06 3.00
CA VAL A 284 2.28 12.61 4.24
C VAL A 284 0.77 12.42 4.32
N ILE A 285 0.32 11.72 5.35
CA ILE A 285 -1.09 11.56 5.72
C ILE A 285 -1.33 11.80 7.22
N LEU A 286 -0.27 11.85 8.03
CA LEU A 286 -0.35 12.05 9.47
C LEU A 286 0.20 13.43 9.86
N LYS A 287 -0.35 14.00 10.92
CA LYS A 287 0.21 15.20 11.59
C LYS A 287 1.58 14.85 12.19
N ASP A 288 2.53 15.78 12.06
CA ASP A 288 3.89 15.62 12.58
C ASP A 288 4.61 14.35 12.07
N GLN A 289 4.23 13.87 10.87
CA GLN A 289 4.86 12.71 10.25
C GLN A 289 6.33 12.97 9.97
N LYS A 290 7.18 12.01 10.32
CA LYS A 290 8.62 12.01 10.04
C LYS A 290 8.95 10.95 9.00
N SER A 291 10.09 11.09 8.35
CA SER A 291 10.65 10.08 7.45
C SER A 291 12.14 9.90 7.71
N ASN A 292 12.56 8.64 7.73
CA ASN A 292 13.98 8.24 7.75
C ASN A 292 14.51 7.99 6.33
N ILE A 293 13.66 8.09 5.30
CA ILE A 293 14.00 7.81 3.92
C ILE A 293 14.69 9.03 3.33
N LYS A 294 15.98 8.89 3.05
CA LYS A 294 16.77 9.96 2.42
C LYS A 294 16.26 10.24 1.00
N ASN A 295 16.46 11.46 0.54
CA ASN A 295 16.15 11.90 -0.84
C ASN A 295 14.67 11.80 -1.22
N TYR A 296 13.77 11.56 -0.28
CA TYR A 296 12.33 11.55 -0.58
C TYR A 296 11.83 12.99 -0.75
N PRO A 297 11.15 13.33 -1.86
CA PRO A 297 10.63 14.68 -2.08
C PRO A 297 9.55 15.02 -1.04
N THR A 298 9.65 16.19 -0.42
CA THR A 298 8.77 16.60 0.70
C THR A 298 7.60 17.50 0.28
N ASN A 299 7.62 18.05 -0.94
CA ASN A 299 6.69 19.08 -1.40
C ASN A 299 5.95 18.65 -2.69
N LEU A 300 5.57 17.39 -2.80
CA LEU A 300 4.79 16.91 -3.94
C LEU A 300 3.36 17.45 -3.86
N THR A 301 2.85 17.92 -4.98
CA THR A 301 1.46 18.35 -5.16
C THR A 301 0.62 17.16 -5.58
N ASP A 302 -0.56 17.00 -5.01
CA ASP A 302 -1.46 15.91 -5.41
C ASP A 302 -2.03 16.18 -6.81
N GLY A 303 -1.95 15.16 -7.66
CA GLY A 303 -2.65 15.13 -8.94
C GLY A 303 -4.17 14.99 -8.75
N LYS A 304 -4.93 15.29 -9.80
CA LYS A 304 -6.39 15.10 -9.81
C LYS A 304 -6.73 13.62 -9.91
N MET A 305 -7.28 13.05 -8.83
CA MET A 305 -7.53 11.61 -8.70
C MET A 305 -9.02 11.30 -8.45
N ASP A 306 -9.93 12.14 -8.95
CA ASP A 306 -11.37 11.90 -8.81
C ASP A 306 -11.75 10.52 -9.37
N GLY A 307 -12.47 9.72 -8.59
CA GLY A 307 -12.87 8.36 -8.98
C GLY A 307 -11.81 7.26 -8.78
N ILE A 308 -10.58 7.57 -8.29
CA ILE A 308 -9.52 6.55 -8.11
C ILE A 308 -9.98 5.40 -7.18
N ASN A 309 -10.80 5.69 -6.20
CA ASN A 309 -11.31 4.73 -5.22
C ASN A 309 -12.67 4.12 -5.60
N ASP A 310 -13.23 4.45 -6.77
CA ASP A 310 -14.50 3.89 -7.25
C ASP A 310 -14.27 2.74 -8.24
N MET A 311 -14.73 1.53 -7.88
CA MET A 311 -14.57 0.34 -8.73
C MET A 311 -15.30 0.45 -10.06
N LYS A 312 -16.45 1.15 -10.12
CA LYS A 312 -17.18 1.35 -11.39
C LYS A 312 -16.39 2.25 -12.33
N THR A 313 -15.79 3.32 -11.79
CA THR A 313 -14.88 4.18 -12.56
C THR A 313 -13.67 3.38 -13.05
N LYS A 314 -13.08 2.53 -12.19
CA LYS A 314 -11.95 1.68 -12.56
C LYS A 314 -12.30 0.68 -13.68
N GLU A 315 -13.44 0.02 -13.59
CA GLU A 315 -13.94 -0.89 -14.62
C GLU A 315 -14.16 -0.15 -15.95
N HIS A 316 -14.88 0.98 -15.91
CA HIS A 316 -15.12 1.82 -17.08
C HIS A 316 -13.80 2.30 -17.73
N LEU A 317 -12.91 2.90 -16.96
CA LEU A 317 -11.64 3.41 -17.49
C LEU A 317 -10.69 2.31 -17.97
N THR A 318 -10.79 1.09 -17.42
CA THR A 318 -10.07 -0.07 -17.94
C THR A 318 -10.57 -0.47 -19.33
N GLU A 319 -11.89 -0.41 -19.58
CA GLU A 319 -12.47 -0.60 -20.92
C GLU A 319 -12.05 0.52 -21.88
N VAL A 320 -12.09 1.78 -21.41
CA VAL A 320 -11.64 2.95 -22.19
C VAL A 320 -10.17 2.82 -22.58
N TRP A 321 -9.31 2.36 -21.67
CA TRP A 321 -7.90 2.07 -21.95
C TRP A 321 -7.73 1.06 -23.09
N GLY A 322 -8.63 0.10 -23.23
CA GLY A 322 -8.64 -0.83 -24.37
C GLY A 322 -8.59 -0.13 -25.74
N LYS A 323 -9.17 1.09 -25.87
CA LYS A 323 -9.15 1.90 -27.08
C LYS A 323 -7.75 2.46 -27.42
N VAL A 324 -6.83 2.52 -26.44
CA VAL A 324 -5.45 2.98 -26.68
C VAL A 324 -4.66 1.93 -27.47
N ASN A 325 -4.95 0.65 -27.27
CA ASN A 325 -4.25 -0.48 -27.91
C ASN A 325 -4.93 -0.99 -29.20
N GLY A 326 -6.19 -0.60 -29.43
CA GLY A 326 -6.90 -0.84 -30.69
C GLY A 326 -6.68 0.31 -31.64
#